data_2d9a096c83b92ad24e1757aabac3d4eb
#
_entry.id   2d9a096c83b92ad24e1757aabac3d4eb
#
_cell.length_a   1.000
_cell.length_b   1.000
_cell.length_c   1.000
_cell.angle_alpha   90.00
_cell.angle_beta   90.00
_cell.angle_gamma   90.00
#
_symmetry.space_group_name_H-M   'P 1'
#
loop_
_entity.id
_entity.type
_entity.pdbx_description
1 polymer ?
#
loop_
_entity_poly.entity_id
_entity_poly.type
_entity_poly.pdbx_seq_one_letter_code
_entity_poly.pdbx_strand_id
1 'polypeptide(L)'
;MAFGWAYVDCAGDSSQAAGPTGSIQFLTGTNVTSGSAYLLYHTSAYGGFQPNTLVLSGNLVVTGTVSASHYHIENVTEIDASGSTFFGNSNDDVHNRTGSLSVMLSGTSSPYFSANSTTQATTVKGLNVLYEAVTTTSYTASSPSYILGVQNSNNVQILIPSASTYNSGTLLLVKDEVLSRAATNITLTASTGYTIDGGTSYVLTGTMPAISLYSNGANWFVF
;
A
#
# COMPACT_ATOMS: atom_id res chain seq x y z
N MET A 1 -31.76 2.41 -44.21
CA MET A 1 -31.74 1.04 -43.67
C MET A 1 -32.95 0.92 -42.73
N ALA A 2 -33.89 0.06 -43.07
CA ALA A 2 -35.07 -0.19 -42.25
C ALA A 2 -34.68 -1.20 -41.18
N PHE A 3 -34.81 -0.84 -39.90
CA PHE A 3 -34.69 -1.79 -38.80
C PHE A 3 -35.97 -2.63 -38.78
N GLY A 4 -35.86 -3.88 -39.22
CA GLY A 4 -36.95 -4.85 -39.13
C GLY A 4 -37.07 -5.32 -37.67
N TRP A 5 -38.23 -5.12 -37.06
CA TRP A 5 -38.59 -5.77 -35.82
C TRP A 5 -38.80 -7.25 -36.06
N ALA A 6 -37.99 -8.09 -35.43
CA ALA A 6 -38.29 -9.53 -35.44
C ALA A 6 -39.49 -9.74 -34.49
N TYR A 7 -40.63 -10.06 -35.02
CA TYR A 7 -41.80 -10.48 -34.25
C TYR A 7 -41.58 -11.96 -33.88
N VAL A 8 -41.43 -12.21 -32.60
CA VAL A 8 -41.47 -13.60 -32.12
C VAL A 8 -42.94 -13.95 -31.97
N ASP A 9 -43.50 -14.71 -32.92
CA ASP A 9 -44.81 -15.23 -32.81
C ASP A 9 -44.86 -16.36 -31.78
N CYS A 10 -45.38 -16.08 -30.60
CA CYS A 10 -45.55 -17.05 -29.53
C CYS A 10 -46.84 -17.90 -29.66
N ALA A 11 -47.58 -17.79 -30.77
CA ALA A 11 -48.88 -18.42 -30.93
C ALA A 11 -48.85 -19.71 -31.81
N GLY A 12 -47.76 -20.10 -32.39
CA GLY A 12 -47.72 -21.29 -33.23
C GLY A 12 -46.33 -21.93 -33.29
N ASP A 13 -46.20 -23.03 -32.65
CA ASP A 13 -45.07 -23.95 -32.67
C ASP A 13 -43.92 -23.56 -31.73
N SER A 14 -43.95 -24.16 -30.61
CA SER A 14 -42.94 -24.59 -29.64
C SER A 14 -41.46 -24.20 -29.88
N SER A 15 -41.14 -22.94 -30.04
CA SER A 15 -39.77 -22.49 -29.69
C SER A 15 -39.70 -22.30 -28.19
N GLN A 16 -39.92 -23.38 -27.43
CA GLN A 16 -39.63 -23.34 -26.00
C GLN A 16 -38.17 -23.02 -25.82
N ALA A 17 -37.88 -22.07 -24.92
CA ALA A 17 -36.53 -21.81 -24.51
C ALA A 17 -35.85 -23.13 -24.11
N ALA A 18 -34.75 -23.45 -24.76
CA ALA A 18 -34.03 -24.70 -24.51
C ALA A 18 -33.16 -24.62 -23.27
N GLY A 19 -32.90 -25.76 -22.65
CA GLY A 19 -32.02 -25.85 -21.50
C GLY A 19 -32.72 -25.80 -20.14
N PRO A 20 -31.99 -25.91 -19.03
CA PRO A 20 -32.54 -25.86 -17.66
C PRO A 20 -33.11 -24.48 -17.32
N THR A 21 -33.95 -24.43 -16.28
CA THR A 21 -34.52 -23.16 -15.79
C THR A 21 -33.43 -22.14 -15.50
N GLY A 22 -33.60 -20.93 -16.04
CA GLY A 22 -32.63 -19.85 -15.90
C GLY A 22 -31.58 -19.80 -17.01
N SER A 23 -31.57 -20.73 -17.95
CA SER A 23 -30.61 -20.74 -19.06
C SER A 23 -30.66 -19.46 -19.89
N ILE A 24 -29.49 -18.86 -20.13
CA ILE A 24 -29.34 -17.81 -21.12
C ILE A 24 -29.30 -18.43 -22.50
N GLN A 25 -30.16 -17.91 -23.39
CA GLN A 25 -30.29 -18.40 -24.74
C GLN A 25 -29.20 -17.81 -25.64
N PHE A 26 -28.64 -18.62 -26.52
CA PHE A 26 -27.68 -18.19 -27.52
C PHE A 26 -27.98 -18.85 -28.90
N LEU A 27 -27.58 -18.19 -29.95
CA LEU A 27 -27.79 -18.65 -31.30
C LEU A 27 -26.78 -19.74 -31.68
N THR A 28 -27.22 -20.93 -32.01
CA THR A 28 -26.37 -22.06 -32.41
C THR A 28 -26.33 -22.31 -33.91
N GLY A 29 -27.21 -21.65 -34.69
CA GLY A 29 -27.29 -21.73 -36.13
C GLY A 29 -28.32 -20.73 -36.66
N THR A 30 -28.59 -20.76 -37.96
CA THR A 30 -29.58 -19.87 -38.56
C THR A 30 -30.98 -20.18 -37.99
N ASN A 31 -31.52 -19.23 -37.25
CA ASN A 31 -32.82 -19.30 -36.57
C ASN A 31 -32.95 -20.44 -35.52
N VAL A 32 -31.83 -20.93 -34.97
CA VAL A 32 -31.83 -21.95 -33.93
C VAL A 32 -31.21 -21.40 -32.65
N THR A 33 -31.97 -21.37 -31.59
CA THR A 33 -31.48 -20.99 -30.25
C THR A 33 -31.30 -22.21 -29.36
N SER A 34 -30.33 -22.15 -28.47
CA SER A 34 -30.11 -23.14 -27.42
C SER A 34 -29.88 -22.46 -26.06
N GLY A 35 -30.26 -23.13 -24.99
CA GLY A 35 -30.01 -22.67 -23.63
C GLY A 35 -28.69 -23.23 -23.12
N SER A 36 -27.91 -22.40 -22.46
CA SER A 36 -26.68 -22.83 -21.78
C SER A 36 -27.01 -23.61 -20.52
N ALA A 37 -26.37 -24.75 -20.34
CA ALA A 37 -26.35 -25.45 -19.04
C ALA A 37 -25.35 -24.82 -18.05
N TYR A 38 -24.44 -23.94 -18.53
CA TYR A 38 -23.33 -23.40 -17.78
C TYR A 38 -23.40 -21.89 -17.54
N LEU A 39 -24.34 -21.19 -18.20
CA LEU A 39 -24.58 -19.76 -18.02
C LEU A 39 -26.07 -19.57 -17.71
N LEU A 40 -26.36 -19.32 -16.46
CA LEU A 40 -27.72 -19.31 -15.89
C LEU A 40 -28.00 -18.00 -15.17
N TYR A 41 -29.21 -17.48 -15.30
CA TYR A 41 -29.70 -16.36 -14.50
C TYR A 41 -30.89 -16.80 -13.66
N HIS A 42 -30.77 -16.68 -12.34
CA HIS A 42 -31.79 -17.06 -11.39
C HIS A 42 -32.43 -15.81 -10.77
N THR A 43 -33.71 -15.65 -10.96
CA THR A 43 -34.52 -14.56 -10.34
C THR A 43 -34.91 -14.85 -8.89
N SER A 44 -34.88 -16.13 -8.50
CA SER A 44 -35.11 -16.59 -7.12
C SER A 44 -33.84 -17.29 -6.57
N ALA A 45 -33.80 -17.51 -5.26
CA ALA A 45 -32.70 -18.24 -4.65
C ALA A 45 -32.60 -19.67 -5.22
N TYR A 46 -31.38 -20.09 -5.59
CA TYR A 46 -31.10 -21.40 -6.19
C TYR A 46 -29.70 -21.87 -5.79
N GLY A 47 -29.57 -23.12 -5.35
CA GLY A 47 -28.27 -23.74 -5.11
C GLY A 47 -27.37 -23.01 -4.07
N GLY A 48 -27.96 -22.25 -3.13
CA GLY A 48 -27.22 -21.42 -2.19
C GLY A 48 -26.93 -20.00 -2.66
N PHE A 49 -27.21 -19.67 -3.91
CA PHE A 49 -27.07 -18.31 -4.46
C PHE A 49 -28.28 -17.44 -4.13
N GLN A 50 -28.05 -16.15 -3.94
CA GLN A 50 -29.10 -15.17 -3.72
C GLN A 50 -29.97 -14.95 -4.98
N PRO A 51 -31.20 -14.40 -4.85
CA PRO A 51 -31.99 -13.98 -6.00
C PRO A 51 -31.23 -12.99 -6.91
N ASN A 52 -31.57 -12.97 -8.19
CA ASN A 52 -30.96 -12.13 -9.25
C ASN A 52 -29.46 -12.39 -9.43
N THR A 53 -29.07 -13.64 -9.39
CA THR A 53 -27.67 -14.08 -9.58
C THR A 53 -27.44 -14.64 -10.98
N LEU A 54 -26.40 -14.17 -11.66
CA LEU A 54 -25.85 -14.76 -12.86
C LEU A 54 -24.78 -15.78 -12.45
N VAL A 55 -24.97 -17.04 -12.85
CA VAL A 55 -24.02 -18.14 -12.56
C VAL A 55 -23.35 -18.57 -13.85
N LEU A 56 -22.02 -18.49 -13.90
CA LEU A 56 -21.18 -19.07 -14.95
C LEU A 56 -20.40 -20.25 -14.37
N SER A 57 -20.67 -21.45 -14.84
CA SER A 57 -19.87 -22.64 -14.51
C SER A 57 -18.87 -22.90 -15.64
N GLY A 58 -17.70 -22.29 -15.54
CA GLY A 58 -16.66 -22.35 -16.59
C GLY A 58 -15.75 -21.12 -16.58
N ASN A 59 -15.13 -20.82 -17.70
CA ASN A 59 -14.18 -19.73 -17.84
C ASN A 59 -14.89 -18.45 -18.33
N LEU A 60 -14.52 -17.32 -17.74
CA LEU A 60 -14.90 -15.98 -18.21
C LEU A 60 -13.67 -15.29 -18.81
N VAL A 61 -13.74 -14.92 -20.07
CA VAL A 61 -12.73 -14.08 -20.73
C VAL A 61 -13.35 -12.70 -20.98
N VAL A 62 -12.75 -11.67 -20.39
CA VAL A 62 -13.15 -10.27 -20.57
C VAL A 62 -11.99 -9.53 -21.25
N THR A 63 -12.23 -9.02 -22.46
CA THR A 63 -11.24 -8.24 -23.23
C THR A 63 -11.30 -6.74 -22.93
N GLY A 64 -12.21 -6.32 -22.07
CA GLY A 64 -12.39 -4.95 -21.62
C GLY A 64 -12.30 -4.84 -20.11
N THR A 65 -13.13 -3.98 -19.52
CA THR A 65 -13.13 -3.69 -18.09
C THR A 65 -14.20 -4.47 -17.35
N VAL A 66 -13.88 -5.00 -16.17
CA VAL A 66 -14.84 -5.47 -15.18
C VAL A 66 -14.99 -4.39 -14.11
N SER A 67 -16.21 -3.87 -13.94
CA SER A 67 -16.54 -2.91 -12.88
C SER A 67 -17.57 -3.54 -11.95
N ALA A 68 -17.26 -3.60 -10.67
CA ALA A 68 -18.14 -4.12 -9.65
C ALA A 68 -18.01 -3.29 -8.37
N SER A 69 -19.12 -3.05 -7.68
CA SER A 69 -19.10 -2.39 -6.37
C SER A 69 -18.55 -3.28 -5.25
N HIS A 70 -18.61 -4.61 -5.44
CA HIS A 70 -18.01 -5.60 -4.55
C HIS A 70 -17.41 -6.73 -5.39
N TYR A 71 -16.15 -7.08 -5.10
CA TYR A 71 -15.42 -8.11 -5.81
C TYR A 71 -14.86 -9.13 -4.82
N HIS A 72 -15.37 -10.37 -4.87
CA HIS A 72 -14.93 -11.47 -4.01
C HIS A 72 -14.24 -12.55 -4.86
N ILE A 73 -13.02 -12.92 -4.50
CA ILE A 73 -12.24 -13.96 -5.16
C ILE A 73 -11.80 -14.96 -4.09
N GLU A 74 -12.15 -16.21 -4.25
CA GLU A 74 -11.73 -17.27 -3.30
C GLU A 74 -10.28 -17.71 -3.52
N ASN A 75 -9.86 -17.84 -4.78
CA ASN A 75 -8.51 -18.28 -5.13
C ASN A 75 -7.93 -17.43 -6.26
N VAL A 76 -6.78 -16.81 -6.01
CA VAL A 76 -5.97 -16.14 -7.03
C VAL A 76 -4.66 -16.90 -7.14
N THR A 77 -4.42 -17.52 -8.28
CA THR A 77 -3.16 -18.20 -8.58
C THR A 77 -2.14 -17.26 -9.18
N GLU A 78 -2.56 -16.38 -10.07
CA GLU A 78 -1.67 -15.45 -10.75
C GLU A 78 -2.42 -14.20 -11.18
N ILE A 79 -1.79 -13.04 -11.01
CA ILE A 79 -2.17 -11.78 -11.66
C ILE A 79 -0.98 -11.39 -12.53
N ASP A 80 -1.06 -11.71 -13.83
CA ASP A 80 -0.08 -11.26 -14.81
C ASP A 80 -0.47 -9.86 -15.27
N ALA A 81 0.15 -8.84 -14.65
CA ALA A 81 -0.11 -7.45 -14.94
C ALA A 81 1.13 -6.80 -15.56
N SER A 82 1.00 -6.34 -16.79
CA SER A 82 1.95 -5.39 -17.36
C SER A 82 1.55 -3.98 -16.96
N GLY A 83 2.39 -3.29 -16.19
CA GLY A 83 2.11 -1.95 -15.67
C GLY A 83 1.91 -1.89 -14.17
N SER A 84 1.23 -0.85 -13.69
CA SER A 84 1.02 -0.59 -12.26
C SER A 84 -0.32 -1.13 -11.79
N THR A 85 -0.33 -1.72 -10.59
CA THR A 85 -1.54 -2.13 -9.88
C THR A 85 -1.78 -1.14 -8.75
N PHE A 86 -2.97 -0.55 -8.70
CA PHE A 86 -3.38 0.39 -7.67
C PHE A 86 -4.45 -0.23 -6.77
N PHE A 87 -4.25 -0.12 -5.46
CA PHE A 87 -5.21 -0.50 -4.45
C PHE A 87 -5.58 0.74 -3.63
N GLY A 88 -6.87 1.08 -3.61
CA GLY A 88 -7.38 2.27 -2.94
C GLY A 88 -7.35 3.55 -3.79
N ASN A 89 -8.12 4.56 -3.36
CA ASN A 89 -8.26 5.86 -4.03
C ASN A 89 -8.09 7.05 -3.07
N SER A 90 -7.98 6.80 -1.78
CA SER A 90 -7.87 7.82 -0.72
C SER A 90 -7.02 7.34 0.46
N ASN A 91 -6.69 8.25 1.39
CA ASN A 91 -5.80 7.97 2.52
C ASN A 91 -6.42 7.11 3.64
N ASP A 92 -7.71 6.81 3.57
CA ASP A 92 -8.44 5.96 4.50
C ASP A 92 -8.52 4.50 4.06
N ASP A 93 -8.03 4.19 2.85
CA ASP A 93 -7.99 2.84 2.33
C ASP A 93 -6.93 1.99 3.03
N VAL A 94 -7.31 0.79 3.43
CA VAL A 94 -6.44 -0.17 4.11
C VAL A 94 -6.35 -1.46 3.31
N HIS A 95 -5.13 -1.87 2.98
CA HIS A 95 -4.85 -3.16 2.36
C HIS A 95 -4.42 -4.18 3.41
N ASN A 96 -5.34 -5.02 3.87
CA ASN A 96 -5.05 -6.08 4.83
C ASN A 96 -4.61 -7.36 4.13
N ARG A 97 -3.51 -7.96 4.61
CA ARG A 97 -3.00 -9.23 4.14
C ARG A 97 -2.75 -10.17 5.32
N THR A 98 -3.27 -11.38 5.24
CA THR A 98 -2.94 -12.48 6.16
C THR A 98 -1.87 -13.38 5.52
N GLY A 99 -0.86 -13.76 6.28
CA GLY A 99 0.27 -14.56 5.79
C GLY A 99 1.49 -13.71 5.40
N SER A 100 2.48 -14.34 4.78
CA SER A 100 3.72 -13.68 4.39
C SER A 100 3.55 -12.83 3.13
N LEU A 101 4.25 -11.69 3.07
CA LEU A 101 4.36 -10.82 1.89
C LEU A 101 5.82 -10.74 1.47
N SER A 102 6.10 -10.99 0.19
CA SER A 102 7.43 -10.81 -0.39
C SER A 102 7.35 -9.94 -1.62
N VAL A 103 8.22 -8.94 -1.70
CA VAL A 103 8.43 -8.12 -2.91
C VAL A 103 9.79 -8.49 -3.48
N MET A 104 9.79 -9.00 -4.71
CA MET A 104 11.00 -9.52 -5.36
C MET A 104 11.26 -8.74 -6.66
N LEU A 105 12.52 -8.61 -7.03
CA LEU A 105 12.93 -8.23 -8.38
C LEU A 105 13.06 -9.49 -9.25
N SER A 106 12.69 -9.36 -10.51
CA SER A 106 12.88 -10.42 -11.50
C SER A 106 14.34 -10.91 -11.51
N GLY A 107 14.52 -12.23 -11.51
CA GLY A 107 15.83 -12.86 -11.53
C GLY A 107 16.58 -12.93 -10.20
N THR A 108 15.96 -12.56 -9.07
CA THR A 108 16.56 -12.69 -7.74
C THR A 108 15.87 -13.75 -6.91
N SER A 109 16.63 -14.47 -6.08
CA SER A 109 16.11 -15.46 -5.12
C SER A 109 15.85 -14.88 -3.73
N SER A 110 16.21 -13.62 -3.48
CA SER A 110 16.04 -12.95 -2.19
C SER A 110 15.10 -11.76 -2.31
N PRO A 111 14.10 -11.61 -1.45
CA PRO A 111 13.19 -10.49 -1.49
C PRO A 111 13.88 -9.18 -1.10
N TYR A 112 13.43 -8.08 -1.70
CA TYR A 112 13.80 -6.72 -1.26
C TYR A 112 13.05 -6.31 0.00
N PHE A 113 11.80 -6.71 0.09
CA PHE A 113 10.98 -6.56 1.28
C PHE A 113 10.28 -7.88 1.54
N SER A 114 10.31 -8.35 2.76
CA SER A 114 9.59 -9.54 3.18
C SER A 114 9.05 -9.34 4.60
N ALA A 115 7.75 -9.48 4.76
CA ALA A 115 7.11 -9.66 6.05
C ALA A 115 6.81 -11.16 6.21
N ASN A 116 7.46 -11.81 7.15
CA ASN A 116 7.34 -13.25 7.36
C ASN A 116 6.42 -13.53 8.56
N SER A 117 5.30 -14.18 8.32
CA SER A 117 4.30 -14.49 9.36
C SER A 117 4.78 -15.52 10.38
N THR A 118 5.71 -16.41 10.01
CA THR A 118 6.23 -17.46 10.91
C THR A 118 7.25 -16.90 11.90
N THR A 119 8.19 -16.07 11.42
CA THR A 119 9.24 -15.47 12.26
C THR A 119 8.81 -14.15 12.88
N GLN A 120 7.67 -13.59 12.46
CA GLN A 120 7.16 -12.27 12.85
C GLN A 120 8.18 -11.14 12.62
N ALA A 121 9.04 -11.33 11.60
CA ALA A 121 10.09 -10.40 11.25
C ALA A 121 9.85 -9.78 9.88
N THR A 122 10.25 -8.51 9.75
CA THR A 122 10.31 -7.81 8.47
C THR A 122 11.77 -7.67 8.05
N THR A 123 12.09 -8.12 6.86
CA THR A 123 13.41 -7.97 6.25
C THR A 123 13.35 -6.94 5.14
N VAL A 124 14.24 -5.95 5.18
CA VAL A 124 14.42 -4.94 4.14
C VAL A 124 15.87 -5.01 3.67
N LYS A 125 16.08 -5.21 2.37
CA LYS A 125 17.41 -5.28 1.77
C LYS A 125 17.78 -3.91 1.24
N GLY A 126 18.50 -3.14 2.06
CA GLY A 126 18.89 -1.77 1.75
C GLY A 126 17.75 -0.79 2.07
N LEU A 127 17.91 -0.04 3.14
CA LEU A 127 16.99 1.02 3.55
C LEU A 127 17.58 2.38 3.19
N ASN A 128 16.93 3.11 2.30
CA ASN A 128 17.25 4.51 2.03
C ASN A 128 16.35 5.36 2.93
N VAL A 129 16.94 6.11 3.85
CA VAL A 129 16.21 6.98 4.77
C VAL A 129 16.33 8.43 4.34
N LEU A 130 15.40 9.26 4.77
CA LEU A 130 15.46 10.70 4.47
C LEU A 130 16.71 11.31 5.11
N TYR A 131 17.44 12.05 4.29
CA TYR A 131 18.61 12.83 4.67
C TYR A 131 18.33 14.31 4.44
N GLU A 132 18.75 15.14 5.38
CA GLU A 132 18.65 16.59 5.27
C GLU A 132 19.97 17.27 5.67
N ALA A 133 20.45 18.18 4.84
CA ALA A 133 21.66 18.94 5.08
C ALA A 133 21.37 20.20 5.90
N VAL A 134 21.99 20.34 7.06
CA VAL A 134 21.92 21.52 7.92
C VAL A 134 23.06 22.46 7.58
N THR A 135 22.80 23.47 6.76
CA THR A 135 23.79 24.44 6.28
C THR A 135 23.75 25.78 7.03
N THR A 136 22.76 26.00 7.87
CA THR A 136 22.56 27.24 8.66
C THR A 136 23.03 27.07 10.10
N THR A 137 23.24 28.17 10.81
CA THR A 137 23.61 28.17 12.23
C THR A 137 22.41 27.93 13.17
N SER A 138 21.20 28.10 12.68
CA SER A 138 19.95 27.78 13.39
C SER A 138 19.06 26.99 12.45
N TYR A 139 18.59 25.85 12.89
CA TYR A 139 17.79 24.93 12.12
C TYR A 139 16.65 24.36 13.00
N THR A 140 15.46 24.29 12.45
CA THR A 140 14.32 23.62 13.09
C THR A 140 13.99 22.37 12.30
N ALA A 141 14.19 21.23 12.90
CA ALA A 141 13.78 19.95 12.30
C ALA A 141 12.25 19.88 12.36
N SER A 142 11.60 20.04 11.21
CA SER A 142 10.13 20.12 11.10
C SER A 142 9.47 18.85 10.54
N SER A 143 10.28 17.92 10.06
CA SER A 143 9.81 16.67 9.45
C SER A 143 10.62 15.50 10.01
N PRO A 144 10.12 14.26 10.02
CA PRO A 144 10.91 13.11 10.40
C PRO A 144 12.02 12.85 9.39
N SER A 145 13.02 13.75 9.34
CA SER A 145 14.28 13.46 8.68
C SER A 145 15.03 12.47 9.52
N TYR A 146 15.33 11.33 8.99
CA TYR A 146 16.05 10.28 9.72
C TYR A 146 17.48 10.65 10.02
N ILE A 147 18.13 11.39 9.10
CA ILE A 147 19.51 11.82 9.21
C ILE A 147 19.60 13.33 8.95
N LEU A 148 20.12 14.06 9.93
CA LEU A 148 20.54 15.45 9.77
C LEU A 148 22.05 15.50 9.64
N GLY A 149 22.55 15.85 8.45
CA GLY A 149 23.97 16.07 8.17
C GLY A 149 24.35 17.53 8.39
N VAL A 150 25.10 17.84 9.44
CA VAL A 150 25.48 19.22 9.78
C VAL A 150 26.72 19.61 8.97
N GLN A 151 26.53 20.52 8.02
CA GLN A 151 27.55 20.99 7.09
C GLN A 151 28.06 22.41 7.39
N ASN A 152 27.46 23.10 8.36
CA ASN A 152 27.91 24.43 8.78
C ASN A 152 29.03 24.32 9.84
N SER A 153 30.15 25.01 9.63
CA SER A 153 31.34 24.96 10.49
C SER A 153 31.26 25.82 11.74
N ASN A 154 30.28 26.70 11.88
CA ASN A 154 30.07 27.52 13.06
C ASN A 154 29.32 26.74 14.15
N ASN A 155 29.01 27.42 15.28
CA ASN A 155 28.05 26.89 16.23
C ASN A 155 26.69 26.70 15.56
N VAL A 156 26.12 25.52 15.70
CA VAL A 156 24.83 25.19 15.12
C VAL A 156 23.84 24.85 16.23
N GLN A 157 22.68 25.46 16.20
CA GLN A 157 21.55 25.11 17.06
C GLN A 157 20.50 24.38 16.24
N ILE A 158 20.11 23.20 16.69
CA ILE A 158 19.06 22.40 16.07
C ILE A 158 17.92 22.25 17.07
N LEU A 159 16.78 22.84 16.77
CA LEU A 159 15.55 22.58 17.51
C LEU A 159 14.96 21.26 17.00
N ILE A 160 14.93 20.25 17.85
CA ILE A 160 14.31 18.98 17.53
C ILE A 160 12.80 19.04 17.81
N PRO A 161 11.99 18.36 17.00
CA PRO A 161 10.54 18.46 17.11
C PRO A 161 10.02 17.88 18.42
N SER A 162 8.77 18.20 18.70
CA SER A 162 8.02 17.62 19.80
C SER A 162 7.96 16.09 19.69
N ALA A 163 8.41 15.37 20.72
CA ALA A 163 8.41 13.91 20.72
C ALA A 163 6.99 13.32 20.55
N SER A 164 5.95 14.03 21.02
CA SER A 164 4.55 13.61 20.85
C SER A 164 4.03 13.69 19.43
N THR A 165 4.72 14.40 18.54
CA THR A 165 4.37 14.44 17.09
C THR A 165 4.78 13.16 16.38
N TYR A 166 5.62 12.35 17.01
CA TYR A 166 6.16 11.11 16.46
C TYR A 166 5.66 9.89 17.23
N ASN A 167 5.54 8.78 16.56
CA ASN A 167 5.27 7.52 17.22
C ASN A 167 6.47 7.09 18.08
N SER A 168 6.19 6.36 19.15
CA SER A 168 7.24 5.70 19.93
C SER A 168 8.11 4.83 19.01
N GLY A 169 9.43 4.92 19.18
CA GLY A 169 10.39 4.20 18.34
C GLY A 169 10.86 4.96 17.10
N THR A 170 10.37 6.19 16.85
CA THR A 170 10.92 7.05 15.79
C THR A 170 12.37 7.40 16.10
N LEU A 171 13.24 7.22 15.12
CA LEU A 171 14.68 7.49 15.23
C LEU A 171 15.04 8.81 14.56
N LEU A 172 16.04 9.49 15.12
CA LEU A 172 16.68 10.68 14.56
C LEU A 172 18.19 10.55 14.75
N LEU A 173 18.94 10.69 13.69
CA LEU A 173 20.40 10.70 13.73
C LEU A 173 20.90 12.09 13.33
N VAL A 174 21.78 12.65 14.15
CA VAL A 174 22.47 13.92 13.84
C VAL A 174 23.96 13.64 13.70
N LYS A 175 24.52 14.01 12.55
CA LYS A 175 25.94 13.78 12.22
C LYS A 175 26.61 15.09 11.84
N ASP A 176 27.74 15.40 12.47
CA ASP A 176 28.64 16.43 11.96
C ASP A 176 29.38 15.94 10.74
N GLU A 177 29.22 16.60 9.62
CA GLU A 177 29.89 16.30 8.34
C GLU A 177 31.06 17.26 8.03
N VAL A 178 31.37 18.16 8.94
CA VAL A 178 32.52 19.07 8.79
C VAL A 178 33.79 18.35 9.23
N LEU A 179 34.69 18.09 8.29
CA LEU A 179 35.92 17.32 8.53
C LEU A 179 36.85 17.88 9.62
N SER A 180 36.83 19.19 9.83
CA SER A 180 37.68 19.86 10.81
C SER A 180 36.86 20.96 11.52
N ARG A 181 35.93 20.59 12.36
CA ARG A 181 35.22 21.55 13.19
C ARG A 181 36.21 22.07 14.25
N ALA A 182 36.55 23.34 14.17
CA ALA A 182 37.28 24.04 15.22
C ALA A 182 36.35 24.21 16.44
N ALA A 183 36.77 24.74 17.52
CA ALA A 183 36.13 24.93 18.84
C ALA A 183 34.63 25.37 18.83
N THR A 184 33.83 24.83 17.90
CA THR A 184 32.40 25.10 17.73
C THR A 184 31.59 23.84 18.02
N ASN A 185 30.35 24.02 18.47
CA ASN A 185 29.49 22.94 18.94
C ASN A 185 28.21 22.84 18.10
N ILE A 186 27.64 21.63 18.06
CA ILE A 186 26.28 21.40 17.63
C ILE A 186 25.44 21.22 18.89
N THR A 187 24.44 22.06 19.09
CA THR A 187 23.54 21.99 20.22
C THR A 187 22.16 21.54 19.74
N LEU A 188 21.70 20.43 20.25
CA LEU A 188 20.32 19.97 20.07
C LEU A 188 19.48 20.58 21.20
N THR A 189 18.37 21.17 20.88
CA THR A 189 17.41 21.74 21.83
C THR A 189 16.07 21.04 21.66
N ALA A 190 15.51 20.55 22.77
CA ALA A 190 14.16 19.99 22.74
C ALA A 190 13.11 21.11 22.59
N SER A 191 12.02 20.82 21.90
CA SER A 191 10.86 21.70 21.89
C SER A 191 10.32 21.94 23.29
N THR A 192 9.68 23.08 23.53
CA THR A 192 9.12 23.47 24.84
C THR A 192 8.22 22.36 25.41
N GLY A 193 8.48 21.97 26.63
CA GLY A 193 7.74 20.92 27.36
C GLY A 193 8.28 19.51 27.13
N TYR A 194 9.36 19.34 26.34
CA TYR A 194 10.01 18.06 26.06
C TYR A 194 11.45 18.06 26.50
N THR A 195 12.05 16.87 26.60
CA THR A 195 13.45 16.70 27.06
C THR A 195 14.22 15.76 26.14
N ILE A 196 15.55 15.86 26.23
CA ILE A 196 16.53 14.89 25.71
C ILE A 196 17.24 14.32 26.93
N ASP A 197 17.02 13.04 27.26
CA ASP A 197 17.53 12.39 28.48
C ASP A 197 17.25 13.18 29.73
N GLY A 198 16.10 13.83 29.85
CA GLY A 198 15.70 14.67 30.99
C GLY A 198 16.23 16.09 30.94
N GLY A 199 17.16 16.44 30.05
CA GLY A 199 17.67 17.79 29.81
C GLY A 199 16.90 18.53 28.72
N THR A 200 16.95 19.87 28.72
CA THR A 200 16.34 20.70 27.67
C THR A 200 17.21 20.79 26.42
N SER A 201 18.48 20.44 26.50
CA SER A 201 19.43 20.46 25.41
C SER A 201 20.52 19.40 25.57
N TYR A 202 21.13 19.07 24.46
CA TYR A 202 22.27 18.16 24.36
C TYR A 202 23.34 18.78 23.46
N VAL A 203 24.59 18.81 23.89
CA VAL A 203 25.70 19.40 23.13
C VAL A 203 26.63 18.30 22.57
N LEU A 204 26.79 18.29 21.27
CA LEU A 204 27.75 17.42 20.60
C LEU A 204 29.10 18.13 20.53
N THR A 205 30.11 17.49 21.07
CA THR A 205 31.50 18.00 21.09
C THR A 205 32.45 16.97 20.50
N GLY A 206 33.61 17.40 20.06
CA GLY A 206 34.67 16.55 19.52
C GLY A 206 34.76 16.61 18.00
N THR A 207 35.52 15.70 17.42
CA THR A 207 35.77 15.65 15.98
C THR A 207 34.71 14.83 15.29
N MET A 208 33.94 15.46 14.41
CA MET A 208 32.86 14.81 13.64
C MET A 208 31.88 14.00 14.53
N PRO A 209 31.33 14.58 15.60
CA PRO A 209 30.46 13.85 16.50
C PRO A 209 29.16 13.42 15.79
N ALA A 210 28.57 12.37 16.32
CA ALA A 210 27.25 11.91 15.91
C ALA A 210 26.46 11.51 17.14
N ILE A 211 25.14 11.57 17.04
CA ILE A 211 24.21 11.11 18.07
C ILE A 211 23.02 10.45 17.42
N SER A 212 22.55 9.37 18.01
CA SER A 212 21.30 8.73 17.68
C SER A 212 20.29 8.97 18.80
N LEU A 213 19.09 9.36 18.43
CA LEU A 213 18.00 9.63 19.35
C LEU A 213 16.79 8.77 18.96
N TYR A 214 16.01 8.38 19.95
CA TYR A 214 14.67 7.84 19.71
C TYR A 214 13.61 8.57 20.52
N SER A 215 12.39 8.61 19.97
CA SER A 215 11.22 9.12 20.68
C SER A 215 10.50 7.97 21.39
N ASN A 216 10.08 8.18 22.64
CA ASN A 216 9.13 7.29 23.31
C ASN A 216 7.68 7.79 23.23
N GLY A 217 7.41 8.80 22.40
CA GLY A 217 6.14 9.48 22.28
C GLY A 217 5.94 10.64 23.26
N ALA A 218 6.79 10.75 24.30
CA ALA A 218 6.74 11.83 25.28
C ALA A 218 8.05 12.65 25.32
N ASN A 219 9.20 12.01 25.20
CA ASN A 219 10.52 12.64 25.22
C ASN A 219 11.48 11.94 24.26
N TRP A 220 12.62 12.58 24.03
CA TRP A 220 13.73 12.04 23.28
C TRP A 220 14.79 11.41 24.20
N PHE A 221 15.37 10.32 23.74
CA PHE A 221 16.40 9.58 24.46
C PHE A 221 17.59 9.31 23.55
N VAL A 222 18.78 9.38 24.09
CA VAL A 222 20.04 9.04 23.41
C VAL A 222 20.31 7.54 23.52
N PHE A 223 20.81 6.92 22.46
CA PHE A 223 21.23 5.51 22.48
C PHE A 223 22.46 5.27 21.60
#